data_553c79dedeef51e34986fb40b090e466
#
_entry.id   553c79dedeef51e34986fb40b090e466
#
_cell.length_a   1.000
_cell.length_b   1.000
_cell.length_c   1.000
_cell.angle_alpha   90.00
_cell.angle_beta   90.00
_cell.angle_gamma   90.00
#
_symmetry.space_group_name_H-M   'P 1'
#
loop_
_entity.id
_entity.type
_entity.pdbx_description
1 polymer ?
#
loop_
_entity_poly.entity_id
_entity_poly.type
_entity_poly.pdbx_seq_one_letter_code
_entity_poly.pdbx_strand_id
1 'polypeptide(L)'
;MKKFFYTMVAGVAMTLAACTSQPQATEMTPQKKNIGLQLYSIRQLIGNAEKFTANQEQVLADLAKQGYTAVETANYGDGKLYGMTPEEFKACMDKAGLKPLSTHTTRGLSKEEVAAGAPSEETMKWWDECIA
;
A
#
# COMPACT_ATOMS: atom_id res chain seq x y z
N MET A 1 91.60 9.36 28.76
CA MET A 1 90.32 9.01 29.39
C MET A 1 89.26 9.90 28.90
N LYS A 2 88.46 9.43 27.88
CA LYS A 2 87.42 10.19 27.22
C LYS A 2 86.05 9.73 27.66
N LYS A 3 85.30 10.63 28.29
CA LYS A 3 83.93 10.39 28.77
C LYS A 3 82.99 10.70 27.61
N PHE A 4 82.27 9.71 27.11
CA PHE A 4 81.18 9.87 26.14
C PHE A 4 79.87 10.17 26.90
N PHE A 5 79.32 11.36 26.63
CA PHE A 5 77.94 11.72 27.03
C PHE A 5 76.97 11.23 25.96
N TYR A 6 76.09 10.30 26.34
CA TYR A 6 74.97 9.92 25.51
C TYR A 6 73.75 10.80 25.90
N THR A 7 73.39 11.65 24.95
CA THR A 7 72.18 12.42 25.06
C THR A 7 71.01 11.57 24.53
N MET A 8 70.11 11.23 25.46
CA MET A 8 68.92 10.49 25.14
C MET A 8 67.86 11.49 24.64
N VAL A 9 67.53 11.43 23.33
CA VAL A 9 66.43 12.17 22.73
C VAL A 9 65.19 11.34 22.86
N ALA A 10 64.28 11.72 23.77
CA ALA A 10 62.98 11.10 23.91
C ALA A 10 62.06 11.65 22.78
N GLY A 11 61.86 10.81 21.76
CA GLY A 11 60.87 11.08 20.72
C GLY A 11 59.46 10.79 21.22
N VAL A 12 58.65 11.82 21.37
CA VAL A 12 57.21 11.66 21.65
C VAL A 12 56.54 11.33 20.34
N ALA A 13 56.16 10.03 20.17
CA ALA A 13 55.33 9.61 19.07
C ALA A 13 53.85 9.95 19.39
N MET A 14 53.34 11.04 18.86
CA MET A 14 51.89 11.31 18.86
C MET A 14 51.23 10.37 17.87
N THR A 15 50.58 9.32 18.36
CA THR A 15 49.66 8.51 17.56
C THR A 15 48.34 9.27 17.39
N LEU A 16 48.15 9.84 16.24
CA LEU A 16 46.83 10.34 15.78
C LEU A 16 45.93 9.13 15.56
N ALA A 17 45.11 8.79 16.55
CA ALA A 17 44.01 7.89 16.38
C ALA A 17 42.94 8.61 15.53
N ALA A 18 43.02 8.48 14.21
CA ALA A 18 41.94 8.84 13.30
C ALA A 18 40.80 7.88 13.54
N CYS A 19 39.80 8.32 14.32
CA CYS A 19 38.49 7.67 14.35
C CYS A 19 37.86 7.80 12.98
N THR A 20 38.14 6.86 12.08
CA THR A 20 37.32 6.67 10.89
C THR A 20 36.04 5.96 11.34
N SER A 21 35.06 6.73 11.77
CA SER A 21 33.68 6.24 11.81
C SER A 21 33.25 6.00 10.35
N GLN A 22 33.48 4.78 9.87
CA GLN A 22 32.80 4.33 8.66
C GLN A 22 31.28 4.44 8.94
N PRO A 23 30.54 5.15 8.07
CA PRO A 23 29.09 5.06 8.17
C PRO A 23 28.75 3.58 7.97
N GLN A 24 28.23 2.95 9.02
CA GLN A 24 27.61 1.64 8.89
C GLN A 24 26.54 1.80 7.82
N ALA A 25 26.78 1.20 6.65
CA ALA A 25 25.74 1.02 5.67
C ALA A 25 24.65 0.22 6.37
N THR A 26 23.58 0.89 6.76
CA THR A 26 22.37 0.25 7.23
C THR A 26 21.95 -0.64 6.07
N GLU A 27 22.10 -1.95 6.20
CA GLU A 27 21.50 -2.91 5.26
C GLU A 27 20.01 -2.59 5.26
N MET A 28 19.58 -1.87 4.24
CA MET A 28 18.17 -1.66 3.97
C MET A 28 17.62 -3.03 3.59
N THR A 29 17.03 -3.72 4.57
CA THR A 29 16.19 -4.88 4.28
C THR A 29 15.24 -4.46 3.16
N PRO A 30 15.16 -5.20 2.05
CA PRO A 30 14.26 -4.83 0.94
C PRO A 30 12.84 -4.74 1.50
N GLN A 31 12.36 -3.52 1.64
CA GLN A 31 10.98 -3.31 2.10
C GLN A 31 10.08 -3.88 1.02
N LYS A 32 9.31 -4.92 1.36
CA LYS A 32 8.36 -5.54 0.44
C LYS A 32 7.41 -4.44 -0.02
N LYS A 33 7.50 -4.05 -1.28
CA LYS A 33 6.64 -3.02 -1.85
C LYS A 33 5.21 -3.54 -1.89
N ASN A 34 4.27 -2.76 -1.40
CA ASN A 34 2.87 -3.02 -1.62
C ASN A 34 2.53 -2.62 -3.06
N ILE A 35 2.10 -3.59 -3.85
CA ILE A 35 1.66 -3.37 -5.22
C ILE A 35 0.17 -3.63 -5.26
N GLY A 36 -0.60 -2.59 -5.57
CA GLY A 36 -2.05 -2.65 -5.72
C GLY A 36 -2.48 -2.73 -7.17
N LEU A 37 -3.63 -3.35 -7.40
CA LEU A 37 -4.31 -3.38 -8.70
C LEU A 37 -5.74 -2.91 -8.53
N GLN A 38 -6.20 -2.01 -9.40
CA GLN A 38 -7.61 -1.69 -9.52
C GLN A 38 -8.34 -2.82 -10.25
N LEU A 39 -9.30 -3.46 -9.59
CA LEU A 39 -10.01 -4.62 -10.13
C LEU A 39 -10.78 -4.34 -11.41
N TYR A 40 -11.21 -3.09 -11.63
CA TYR A 40 -11.85 -2.70 -12.88
C TYR A 40 -10.95 -2.88 -14.10
N SER A 41 -9.63 -2.78 -13.93
CA SER A 41 -8.66 -2.99 -15.01
C SER A 41 -8.70 -4.41 -15.57
N ILE A 42 -9.12 -5.37 -14.77
CA ILE A 42 -9.23 -6.78 -15.13
C ILE A 42 -10.68 -7.28 -15.15
N ARG A 43 -11.65 -6.37 -15.27
CA ARG A 43 -13.08 -6.70 -15.25
C ARG A 43 -13.51 -7.77 -16.25
N GLN A 44 -12.78 -7.90 -17.37
CA GLN A 44 -13.06 -8.95 -18.37
C GLN A 44 -12.73 -10.36 -17.85
N LEU A 45 -11.85 -10.46 -16.86
CA LEU A 45 -11.44 -11.74 -16.26
C LEU A 45 -12.26 -12.10 -15.03
N ILE A 46 -12.63 -11.11 -14.21
CA ILE A 46 -13.30 -11.33 -12.91
C ILE A 46 -14.77 -10.90 -12.90
N GLY A 47 -15.24 -10.25 -13.92
CA GLY A 47 -16.59 -9.67 -13.97
C GLY A 47 -16.59 -8.16 -13.71
N ASN A 48 -17.76 -7.58 -13.87
CA ASN A 48 -17.96 -6.15 -13.61
C ASN A 48 -18.17 -5.88 -12.10
N ALA A 49 -18.32 -4.60 -11.76
CA ALA A 49 -18.50 -4.16 -10.39
C ALA A 49 -19.78 -4.67 -9.70
N GLU A 50 -20.73 -5.19 -10.44
CA GLU A 50 -21.99 -5.71 -9.88
C GLU A 50 -21.84 -7.15 -9.39
N LYS A 51 -21.03 -7.95 -10.06
CA LYS A 51 -20.88 -9.37 -9.74
C LYS A 51 -19.56 -9.95 -10.24
N PHE A 52 -18.90 -10.73 -9.40
CA PHE A 52 -17.78 -11.56 -9.83
C PHE A 52 -18.24 -12.70 -10.76
N THR A 53 -17.37 -13.09 -11.69
CA THR A 53 -17.54 -14.32 -12.49
C THR A 53 -17.15 -15.56 -11.69
N ALA A 54 -17.44 -16.72 -12.23
CA ALA A 54 -17.06 -18.00 -11.62
C ALA A 54 -15.53 -18.19 -11.49
N ASN A 55 -14.73 -17.40 -12.22
CA ASN A 55 -13.28 -17.55 -12.24
C ASN A 55 -12.56 -16.64 -11.23
N GLN A 56 -13.29 -15.80 -10.45
CA GLN A 56 -12.67 -14.79 -9.60
C GLN A 56 -11.63 -15.37 -8.63
N GLU A 57 -11.90 -16.50 -8.00
CA GLU A 57 -10.99 -17.11 -7.03
C GLU A 57 -9.61 -17.43 -7.65
N GLN A 58 -9.62 -18.01 -8.85
CA GLN A 58 -8.39 -18.34 -9.56
C GLN A 58 -7.64 -17.08 -9.97
N VAL A 59 -8.33 -16.09 -10.54
CA VAL A 59 -7.72 -14.83 -10.99
C VAL A 59 -7.11 -14.07 -9.81
N LEU A 60 -7.81 -13.98 -8.68
CA LEU A 60 -7.31 -13.31 -7.48
C LEU A 60 -6.08 -14.04 -6.89
N ALA A 61 -6.11 -15.38 -6.86
CA ALA A 61 -4.96 -16.17 -6.43
C ALA A 61 -3.74 -15.99 -7.35
N ASP A 62 -3.97 -15.87 -8.65
CA ASP A 62 -2.89 -15.65 -9.61
C ASP A 62 -2.30 -14.23 -9.51
N LEU A 63 -3.11 -13.21 -9.18
CA LEU A 63 -2.61 -11.88 -8.85
C LEU A 63 -1.66 -11.92 -7.65
N ALA A 64 -2.06 -12.59 -6.57
CA ALA A 64 -1.21 -12.73 -5.39
C ALA A 64 0.11 -13.45 -5.70
N LYS A 65 0.08 -14.50 -6.52
CA LYS A 65 1.29 -15.21 -7.00
C LYS A 65 2.20 -14.31 -7.84
N GLN A 66 1.63 -13.36 -8.60
CA GLN A 66 2.38 -12.38 -9.39
C GLN A 66 2.99 -11.25 -8.54
N GLY A 67 2.71 -11.24 -7.24
CA GLY A 67 3.29 -10.28 -6.31
C GLY A 67 2.40 -9.09 -5.97
N TYR A 68 1.17 -9.04 -6.46
CA TYR A 68 0.19 -8.07 -5.97
C TYR A 68 -0.14 -8.37 -4.51
N THR A 69 -0.25 -7.33 -3.71
CA THR A 69 -0.54 -7.43 -2.27
C THR A 69 -1.84 -6.75 -1.88
N ALA A 70 -2.38 -5.95 -2.80
CA ALA A 70 -3.53 -5.11 -2.52
C ALA A 70 -4.41 -4.95 -3.77
N VAL A 71 -5.66 -4.56 -3.54
CA VAL A 71 -6.61 -4.23 -4.60
C VAL A 71 -7.37 -2.94 -4.28
N GLU A 72 -7.77 -2.23 -5.33
CA GLU A 72 -8.80 -1.22 -5.28
C GLU A 72 -10.05 -1.78 -5.95
N THR A 73 -11.20 -1.64 -5.30
CA THR A 73 -12.47 -2.07 -5.88
C THR A 73 -13.02 -1.01 -6.84
N ALA A 74 -14.03 -1.37 -7.59
CA ALA A 74 -14.81 -0.43 -8.39
C ALA A 74 -16.28 -0.55 -7.99
N ASN A 75 -16.92 0.61 -7.81
CA ASN A 75 -18.32 0.78 -7.49
C ASN A 75 -18.80 0.07 -6.22
N TYR A 76 -19.13 0.87 -5.25
CA TYR A 76 -20.00 0.48 -4.16
C TYR A 76 -21.43 0.80 -4.56
N GLY A 77 -22.34 -0.11 -4.38
CA GLY A 77 -23.76 0.10 -4.66
C GLY A 77 -24.62 -0.83 -3.82
N ASP A 78 -25.70 -0.30 -3.28
CA ASP A 78 -26.67 -1.04 -2.46
C ASP A 78 -26.04 -1.84 -1.31
N GLY A 79 -25.06 -1.25 -0.63
CA GLY A 79 -24.33 -1.90 0.46
C GLY A 79 -23.39 -3.02 0.02
N LYS A 80 -23.02 -3.11 -1.27
CA LYS A 80 -22.29 -4.24 -1.84
C LYS A 80 -21.09 -3.82 -2.69
N LEU A 81 -20.11 -4.71 -2.70
CA LEU A 81 -18.95 -4.70 -3.57
C LEU A 81 -18.93 -6.00 -4.37
N TYR A 82 -19.04 -5.94 -5.68
CA TYR A 82 -19.09 -7.12 -6.55
C TYR A 82 -20.18 -8.14 -6.16
N GLY A 83 -21.33 -7.64 -5.66
CA GLY A 83 -22.46 -8.46 -5.22
C GLY A 83 -22.35 -9.07 -3.82
N MET A 84 -21.24 -8.81 -3.10
CA MET A 84 -20.95 -9.24 -1.74
C MET A 84 -21.10 -8.11 -0.75
N THR A 85 -21.42 -8.42 0.51
CA THR A 85 -21.27 -7.43 1.60
C THR A 85 -19.78 -7.08 1.77
N PRO A 86 -19.45 -5.95 2.42
CA PRO A 86 -18.06 -5.60 2.71
C PRO A 86 -17.29 -6.71 3.45
N GLU A 87 -17.94 -7.39 4.39
CA GLU A 87 -17.35 -8.49 5.15
C GLU A 87 -17.06 -9.71 4.26
N GLU A 88 -18.03 -10.09 3.42
CA GLU A 88 -17.87 -11.19 2.45
C GLU A 88 -16.77 -10.88 1.44
N PHE A 89 -16.73 -9.63 0.94
CA PHE A 89 -15.69 -9.19 0.03
C PHE A 89 -14.31 -9.23 0.70
N LYS A 90 -14.22 -8.72 1.94
CA LYS A 90 -12.97 -8.79 2.70
C LYS A 90 -12.50 -10.22 2.90
N ALA A 91 -13.40 -11.13 3.29
CA ALA A 91 -13.06 -12.54 3.47
C ALA A 91 -12.58 -13.20 2.15
N CYS A 92 -13.19 -12.83 1.02
CA CYS A 92 -12.75 -13.27 -0.30
C CYS A 92 -11.33 -12.80 -0.62
N MET A 93 -11.01 -11.53 -0.34
CA MET A 93 -9.67 -10.98 -0.55
C MET A 93 -8.63 -11.61 0.38
N ASP A 94 -8.97 -11.78 1.66
CA ASP A 94 -8.09 -12.43 2.64
C ASP A 94 -7.75 -13.87 2.22
N LYS A 95 -8.72 -14.62 1.71
CA LYS A 95 -8.53 -15.99 1.16
C LYS A 95 -7.53 -15.98 -0.02
N ALA A 96 -7.57 -14.95 -0.85
CA ALA A 96 -6.65 -14.79 -1.96
C ALA A 96 -5.27 -14.23 -1.56
N GLY A 97 -5.08 -13.77 -0.31
CA GLY A 97 -3.86 -13.12 0.15
C GLY A 97 -3.72 -11.68 -0.31
N LEU A 98 -4.83 -11.02 -0.64
CA LEU A 98 -4.90 -9.64 -1.11
C LEU A 98 -5.57 -8.74 -0.05
N LYS A 99 -5.15 -7.49 0.03
CA LYS A 99 -5.73 -6.50 0.94
C LYS A 99 -6.57 -5.49 0.17
N PRO A 100 -7.86 -5.36 0.43
CA PRO A 100 -8.63 -4.22 -0.10
C PRO A 100 -8.15 -2.93 0.58
N LEU A 101 -7.79 -1.92 -0.21
CA LEU A 101 -7.26 -0.64 0.28
C LEU A 101 -8.20 0.52 0.04
N SER A 102 -8.92 0.51 -1.07
CA SER A 102 -9.78 1.61 -1.50
C SER A 102 -10.88 1.10 -2.42
N THR A 103 -11.87 1.95 -2.62
CA THR A 103 -12.88 1.75 -3.66
C THR A 103 -12.97 2.98 -4.53
N HIS A 104 -13.03 2.77 -5.85
CA HIS A 104 -13.42 3.79 -6.80
C HIS A 104 -14.93 3.74 -6.96
N THR A 105 -15.64 4.66 -6.35
CA THR A 105 -17.09 4.73 -6.43
C THR A 105 -17.55 6.12 -6.82
N THR A 106 -18.69 6.21 -7.47
CA THR A 106 -19.25 7.47 -7.95
C THR A 106 -20.76 7.52 -7.72
N ARG A 107 -21.25 8.67 -7.32
CA ARG A 107 -22.67 9.03 -7.33
C ARG A 107 -22.79 10.41 -7.97
N GLY A 108 -23.44 10.50 -9.12
CA GLY A 108 -23.72 11.77 -9.76
C GLY A 108 -24.78 12.54 -8.99
N LEU A 109 -24.67 13.87 -8.98
CA LEU A 109 -25.73 14.74 -8.47
C LEU A 109 -26.90 14.77 -9.45
N SER A 110 -28.12 14.84 -8.94
CA SER A 110 -29.32 15.08 -9.73
C SER A 110 -29.33 16.51 -10.30
N LYS A 111 -30.20 16.78 -11.26
CA LYS A 111 -30.35 18.13 -11.80
C LYS A 111 -30.82 19.14 -10.75
N GLU A 112 -31.64 18.69 -9.82
CA GLU A 112 -32.15 19.46 -8.70
C GLU A 112 -31.04 19.81 -7.70
N GLU A 113 -30.18 18.85 -7.41
CA GLU A 113 -29.02 19.06 -6.53
C GLU A 113 -28.00 20.02 -7.17
N VAL A 114 -27.76 19.87 -8.48
CA VAL A 114 -26.90 20.80 -9.23
C VAL A 114 -27.49 22.22 -9.20
N ALA A 115 -28.80 22.37 -9.40
CA ALA A 115 -29.47 23.66 -9.34
C ALA A 115 -29.48 24.28 -7.95
N ALA A 116 -29.58 23.45 -6.90
CA ALA A 116 -29.50 23.87 -5.50
C ALA A 116 -28.07 24.20 -5.05
N GLY A 117 -27.06 23.76 -5.80
CA GLY A 117 -25.64 23.91 -5.44
C GLY A 117 -25.21 23.05 -4.22
N ALA A 118 -26.00 22.05 -3.87
CA ALA A 118 -25.76 21.16 -2.74
C ALA A 118 -26.34 19.76 -2.97
N PRO A 119 -25.71 18.70 -2.45
CA PRO A 119 -26.30 17.38 -2.45
C PRO A 119 -27.54 17.31 -1.55
N SER A 120 -28.48 16.43 -1.88
CA SER A 120 -29.65 16.13 -1.05
C SER A 120 -29.26 15.33 0.19
N GLU A 121 -30.15 15.29 1.18
CA GLU A 121 -29.99 14.43 2.37
C GLU A 121 -29.84 12.96 1.98
N GLU A 122 -30.55 12.50 0.96
CA GLU A 122 -30.44 11.14 0.43
C GLU A 122 -29.06 10.87 -0.14
N THR A 123 -28.50 11.80 -0.92
CA THR A 123 -27.14 11.68 -1.44
C THR A 123 -26.11 11.70 -0.33
N MET A 124 -26.27 12.57 0.67
CA MET A 124 -25.36 12.59 1.82
C MET A 124 -25.43 11.28 2.61
N LYS A 125 -26.62 10.77 2.90
CA LYS A 125 -26.79 9.47 3.57
C LYS A 125 -26.13 8.33 2.80
N TRP A 126 -26.25 8.31 1.48
CA TRP A 126 -25.57 7.30 0.65
C TRP A 126 -24.03 7.36 0.79
N TRP A 127 -23.47 8.56 0.84
CA TRP A 127 -22.03 8.72 1.07
C TRP A 127 -21.62 8.28 2.47
N ASP A 128 -22.41 8.58 3.48
CA ASP A 128 -22.17 8.12 4.85
C ASP A 128 -22.14 6.58 4.93
N GLU A 129 -23.10 5.93 4.28
CA GLU A 129 -23.12 4.45 4.17
C GLU A 129 -21.93 3.87 3.39
N CYS A 130 -21.46 4.60 2.39
CA CYS A 130 -20.28 4.16 1.58
C CYS A 130 -18.97 4.25 2.36
N ILE A 131 -18.88 5.15 3.35
CA ILE A 131 -17.67 5.45 4.13
C ILE A 131 -17.61 4.61 5.42
N ALA A 132 -18.79 4.22 5.96
CA ALA A 132 -18.88 3.45 7.20
C ALA A 132 -18.30 2.04 7.09
#